data_7af3405c5e7ed07c5cbe0fc85c87c7f7
#
_entry.id   7af3405c5e7ed07c5cbe0fc85c87c7f7
#
_cell.length_a   1.000
_cell.length_b   1.000
_cell.length_c   1.000
_cell.angle_alpha   90.00
_cell.angle_beta   90.00
_cell.angle_gamma   90.00
#
_symmetry.space_group_name_H-M   'P 1'
#
loop_
_entity.id
_entity.type
_entity.pdbx_description
1 polymer ?
#
loop_
_entity_poly.entity_id
_entity_poly.type
_entity_poly.pdbx_seq_one_letter_code
_entity_poly.pdbx_strand_id
1 'polypeptide(L)'
;MQHFQRIGILAHPLRPVTTPLAHEVTRFLEAHGVAAWMRASWDAPDARALVPGSNLVIAIGGDGAMLRAARVCAPHNVPVLGINTGHLGFLTEISPEEWPQGLQALLDGHFWIEERMMIRCTVRRDGVTVVESEALNDVVISRGTIAKLVQLETYIDGGWATTYYCDGLIIATPTGSTAYALAVGGPILPPELKNILVVPVAPHLSMDRPMVLSQGAMVEVIVVAPHAAAEVVLTVDGELLASMKASDQVVIAASDSVSRFVRLRERNYFYRSLLDRLEPRVPSRPGRNQVGNKPESGQNLP
;
A
#
# COMPACT_ATOMS: atom_id res chain seq x y z
N MET A 1 15.10 23.33 -14.46
CA MET A 1 14.46 22.07 -14.87
C MET A 1 15.21 20.93 -14.20
N GLN A 2 14.50 20.03 -13.56
CA GLN A 2 15.13 18.83 -12.97
C GLN A 2 15.40 17.86 -14.11
N HIS A 3 16.64 17.74 -14.56
CA HIS A 3 17.01 16.82 -15.63
C HIS A 3 17.17 15.41 -15.05
N PHE A 4 16.34 14.48 -15.47
CA PHE A 4 16.54 13.07 -15.20
C PHE A 4 17.73 12.54 -15.98
N GLN A 5 18.78 12.13 -15.29
CA GLN A 5 19.99 11.57 -15.93
C GLN A 5 19.99 10.05 -15.91
N ARG A 6 19.41 9.46 -14.85
CA ARG A 6 19.41 8.02 -14.64
C ARG A 6 18.12 7.53 -14.01
N ILE A 7 17.38 6.69 -14.72
CA ILE A 7 16.08 6.13 -14.27
C ILE A 7 16.17 4.61 -14.18
N GLY A 8 15.70 4.06 -13.07
CA GLY A 8 15.53 2.63 -12.89
C GLY A 8 14.14 2.15 -13.32
N ILE A 9 14.05 0.93 -13.83
CA ILE A 9 12.78 0.30 -14.20
C ILE A 9 12.69 -1.05 -13.48
N LEU A 10 11.65 -1.20 -12.66
CA LEU A 10 11.37 -2.42 -11.93
C LEU A 10 10.10 -3.06 -12.49
N ALA A 11 10.26 -4.18 -13.22
CA ALA A 11 9.15 -4.95 -13.78
C ALA A 11 8.68 -6.03 -12.80
N HIS A 12 7.37 -6.27 -12.72
CA HIS A 12 6.79 -7.27 -11.81
C HIS A 12 7.18 -8.69 -12.25
N PRO A 13 7.88 -9.47 -11.42
CA PRO A 13 8.48 -10.75 -11.86
C PRO A 13 7.45 -11.82 -12.25
N LEU A 14 6.25 -11.78 -11.67
CA LEU A 14 5.19 -12.77 -11.90
C LEU A 14 4.16 -12.34 -12.94
N ARG A 15 4.37 -11.21 -13.62
CA ARG A 15 3.45 -10.71 -14.66
C ARG A 15 4.16 -10.61 -16.00
N PRO A 16 3.95 -11.55 -16.93
CA PRO A 16 4.68 -11.58 -18.21
C PRO A 16 4.54 -10.31 -19.05
N VAL A 17 3.40 -9.61 -18.94
CA VAL A 17 3.13 -8.36 -19.68
C VAL A 17 4.02 -7.19 -19.28
N THR A 18 4.63 -7.24 -18.09
CA THR A 18 5.45 -6.12 -17.57
C THR A 18 6.82 -6.04 -18.22
N THR A 19 7.41 -7.16 -18.61
CA THR A 19 8.75 -7.19 -19.22
C THR A 19 8.80 -6.54 -20.62
N PRO A 20 7.89 -6.84 -21.56
CA PRO A 20 7.83 -6.13 -22.82
C PRO A 20 7.65 -4.62 -22.64
N LEU A 21 6.72 -4.21 -21.77
CA LEU A 21 6.50 -2.79 -21.47
C LEU A 21 7.74 -2.13 -20.87
N ALA A 22 8.46 -2.80 -19.98
CA ALA A 22 9.71 -2.29 -19.42
C ALA A 22 10.78 -2.05 -20.49
N HIS A 23 10.88 -2.92 -21.49
CA HIS A 23 11.78 -2.71 -22.63
C HIS A 23 11.37 -1.53 -23.51
N GLU A 24 10.07 -1.31 -23.71
CA GLU A 24 9.57 -0.14 -24.45
C GLU A 24 9.87 1.16 -23.69
N VAL A 25 9.60 1.19 -22.40
CA VAL A 25 9.94 2.32 -21.52
C VAL A 25 11.44 2.59 -21.52
N THR A 26 12.28 1.56 -21.46
CA THR A 26 13.74 1.70 -21.52
C THR A 26 14.17 2.39 -22.82
N ARG A 27 13.70 1.89 -23.96
CA ARG A 27 14.03 2.47 -25.30
C ARG A 27 13.56 3.91 -25.43
N PHE A 28 12.38 4.21 -24.88
CA PHE A 28 11.86 5.58 -24.88
C PHE A 28 12.77 6.53 -24.11
N LEU A 29 13.19 6.15 -22.88
CA LEU A 29 14.07 6.97 -22.06
C LEU A 29 15.45 7.18 -22.72
N GLU A 30 16.03 6.12 -23.26
CA GLU A 30 17.33 6.19 -23.97
C GLU A 30 17.26 7.09 -25.22
N ALA A 31 16.16 7.04 -25.97
CA ALA A 31 15.92 7.93 -27.12
C ALA A 31 15.83 9.41 -26.70
N HIS A 32 15.49 9.70 -25.45
CA HIS A 32 15.46 11.05 -24.88
C HIS A 32 16.75 11.41 -24.11
N GLY A 33 17.81 10.61 -24.24
CA GLY A 33 19.12 10.88 -23.62
C GLY A 33 19.18 10.56 -22.12
N VAL A 34 18.24 9.78 -21.59
CA VAL A 34 18.21 9.36 -20.17
C VAL A 34 18.80 7.96 -20.05
N ALA A 35 19.84 7.79 -19.23
CA ALA A 35 20.38 6.47 -18.94
C ALA A 35 19.36 5.63 -18.17
N ALA A 36 19.09 4.42 -18.63
CA ALA A 36 18.13 3.55 -18.00
C ALA A 36 18.76 2.21 -17.59
N TRP A 37 18.29 1.65 -16.47
CA TRP A 37 18.55 0.29 -16.07
C TRP A 37 17.24 -0.43 -15.75
N MET A 38 17.20 -1.74 -16.00
CA MET A 38 15.99 -2.55 -15.80
C MET A 38 16.33 -3.79 -14.98
N ARG A 39 15.39 -4.17 -14.07
CA ARG A 39 15.41 -5.44 -13.36
C ARG A 39 13.96 -5.99 -13.26
N ALA A 40 13.87 -7.32 -13.29
CA ALA A 40 12.58 -8.02 -13.18
C ALA A 40 12.28 -8.49 -11.75
N SER A 41 13.15 -8.24 -10.78
CA SER A 41 12.97 -8.65 -9.38
C SER A 41 13.30 -7.51 -8.43
N TRP A 42 12.37 -7.24 -7.51
CA TRP A 42 12.51 -6.19 -6.50
C TRP A 42 13.53 -6.54 -5.43
N ASP A 43 13.62 -7.84 -5.11
CA ASP A 43 14.40 -8.35 -3.99
C ASP A 43 15.79 -8.82 -4.40
N ALA A 44 16.12 -8.73 -5.68
CA ALA A 44 17.44 -9.08 -6.14
C ALA A 44 18.50 -8.10 -5.59
N PRO A 45 19.61 -8.58 -5.04
CA PRO A 45 20.66 -7.72 -4.48
C PRO A 45 21.19 -6.69 -5.48
N ASP A 46 21.27 -7.03 -6.75
CA ASP A 46 21.70 -6.13 -7.82
C ASP A 46 20.69 -5.01 -8.13
N ALA A 47 19.38 -5.28 -8.00
CA ALA A 47 18.35 -4.24 -8.14
C ALA A 47 18.51 -3.20 -7.03
N ARG A 48 18.68 -3.64 -5.78
CA ARG A 48 18.91 -2.74 -4.63
C ARG A 48 20.19 -1.92 -4.78
N ALA A 49 21.26 -2.53 -5.29
CA ALA A 49 22.54 -1.84 -5.52
C ALA A 49 22.47 -0.76 -6.63
N LEU A 50 21.51 -0.86 -7.55
CA LEU A 50 21.33 0.10 -8.64
C LEU A 50 20.48 1.31 -8.30
N VAL A 51 19.65 1.24 -7.25
CA VAL A 51 18.78 2.35 -6.82
C VAL A 51 19.57 3.59 -6.42
N PRO A 52 20.67 3.49 -5.63
CA PRO A 52 21.49 4.66 -5.32
C PRO A 52 22.01 5.35 -6.58
N GLY A 53 21.90 6.68 -6.61
CA GLY A 53 22.31 7.49 -7.75
C GLY A 53 21.30 7.50 -8.92
N SER A 54 20.14 6.85 -8.79
CA SER A 54 19.01 7.06 -9.71
C SER A 54 18.24 8.30 -9.31
N ASN A 55 17.72 9.04 -10.31
CA ASN A 55 16.88 10.21 -10.07
C ASN A 55 15.41 9.81 -9.87
N LEU A 56 15.04 8.64 -10.37
CA LEU A 56 13.69 8.08 -10.33
C LEU A 56 13.75 6.56 -10.51
N VAL A 57 12.78 5.86 -9.94
CA VAL A 57 12.49 4.47 -10.27
C VAL A 57 11.05 4.35 -10.78
N ILE A 58 10.88 3.76 -11.96
CA ILE A 58 9.58 3.43 -12.53
C ILE A 58 9.22 2.00 -12.15
N ALA A 59 8.12 1.83 -11.42
CA ALA A 59 7.59 0.52 -11.07
C ALA A 59 6.46 0.13 -12.02
N ILE A 60 6.60 -1.00 -12.71
CA ILE A 60 5.60 -1.51 -13.65
C ILE A 60 4.86 -2.68 -13.01
N GLY A 61 3.57 -2.45 -12.67
CA GLY A 61 2.75 -3.43 -11.96
C GLY A 61 1.53 -2.81 -11.30
N GLY A 62 1.01 -3.41 -10.24
CA GLY A 62 -0.07 -2.84 -9.41
C GLY A 62 0.47 -2.21 -8.12
N ASP A 63 -0.45 -1.88 -7.19
CA ASP A 63 -0.09 -1.26 -5.91
C ASP A 63 0.94 -2.10 -5.11
N GLY A 64 0.86 -3.43 -5.12
CA GLY A 64 1.87 -4.28 -4.48
C GLY A 64 3.29 -4.12 -5.06
N ALA A 65 3.41 -3.83 -6.37
CA ALA A 65 4.69 -3.51 -6.98
C ALA A 65 5.21 -2.15 -6.50
N MET A 66 4.30 -1.19 -6.32
CA MET A 66 4.64 0.12 -5.78
C MET A 66 5.11 0.05 -4.32
N LEU A 67 4.47 -0.77 -3.47
CA LEU A 67 4.91 -0.97 -2.08
C LEU A 67 6.37 -1.46 -2.01
N ARG A 68 6.70 -2.46 -2.82
CA ARG A 68 8.07 -2.99 -2.88
C ARG A 68 9.07 -1.96 -3.39
N ALA A 69 8.74 -1.26 -4.49
CA ALA A 69 9.59 -0.21 -5.03
C ALA A 69 9.80 0.92 -4.00
N ALA A 70 8.76 1.33 -3.30
CA ALA A 70 8.82 2.36 -2.27
C ALA A 70 9.79 1.96 -1.15
N ARG A 71 9.69 0.73 -0.61
CA ARG A 71 10.62 0.23 0.44
C ARG A 71 12.08 0.19 0.00
N VAL A 72 12.34 -0.12 -1.27
CA VAL A 72 13.72 -0.16 -1.79
C VAL A 72 14.26 1.24 -2.05
N CYS A 73 13.39 2.19 -2.46
CA CYS A 73 13.78 3.54 -2.87
C CYS A 73 13.82 4.54 -1.71
N ALA A 74 12.95 4.40 -0.71
CA ALA A 74 12.82 5.36 0.38
C ALA A 74 14.12 5.59 1.17
N PRO A 75 14.94 4.57 1.53
CA PRO A 75 16.21 4.79 2.22
C PRO A 75 17.22 5.63 1.44
N HIS A 76 17.05 5.72 0.11
CA HIS A 76 17.91 6.49 -0.79
C HIS A 76 17.29 7.80 -1.25
N ASN A 77 16.10 8.16 -0.73
CA ASN A 77 15.34 9.33 -1.15
C ASN A 77 15.03 9.37 -2.67
N VAL A 78 14.99 8.21 -3.32
CA VAL A 78 14.69 8.10 -4.75
C VAL A 78 13.16 8.04 -4.93
N PRO A 79 12.57 8.95 -5.71
CA PRO A 79 11.13 8.94 -5.97
C PRO A 79 10.73 7.75 -6.85
N VAL A 80 9.46 7.35 -6.75
CA VAL A 80 8.88 6.23 -7.51
C VAL A 80 7.72 6.74 -8.36
N LEU A 81 7.64 6.27 -9.62
CA LEU A 81 6.51 6.47 -10.52
C LEU A 81 5.90 5.11 -10.87
N GLY A 82 4.59 4.96 -10.78
CA GLY A 82 3.91 3.70 -11.08
C GLY A 82 3.25 3.69 -12.44
N ILE A 83 3.59 2.70 -13.28
CA ILE A 83 2.82 2.34 -14.47
C ILE A 83 2.01 1.09 -14.14
N ASN A 84 0.69 1.20 -14.18
CA ASN A 84 -0.19 0.08 -13.85
C ASN A 84 -0.26 -0.92 -15.03
N THR A 85 -0.50 -2.18 -14.72
CA THR A 85 -0.74 -3.25 -15.72
C THR A 85 -2.09 -3.93 -15.51
N GLY A 86 -3.02 -3.24 -14.87
CA GLY A 86 -4.37 -3.71 -14.57
C GLY A 86 -5.29 -2.53 -14.25
N HIS A 87 -6.15 -2.67 -13.25
CA HIS A 87 -6.96 -1.53 -12.79
C HIS A 87 -6.11 -0.55 -12.00
N LEU A 88 -6.26 0.74 -12.30
CA LEU A 88 -5.49 1.81 -11.65
C LEU A 88 -5.62 1.76 -10.12
N GLY A 89 -4.47 1.65 -9.44
CA GLY A 89 -4.34 1.57 -7.99
C GLY A 89 -4.39 2.94 -7.29
N PHE A 90 -4.28 2.96 -5.96
CA PHE A 90 -4.08 4.18 -5.18
C PHE A 90 -2.63 4.69 -5.27
N LEU A 91 -1.70 3.79 -5.57
CA LEU A 91 -0.28 4.10 -5.63
C LEU A 91 0.22 4.31 -7.06
N THR A 92 -0.35 3.59 -8.04
CA THR A 92 0.00 3.73 -9.44
C THR A 92 -0.53 5.03 -10.04
N GLU A 93 0.13 5.56 -11.06
CA GLU A 93 -0.13 6.89 -11.63
C GLU A 93 -0.58 6.86 -13.08
N ILE A 94 0.02 6.02 -13.90
CA ILE A 94 -0.14 5.98 -15.35
C ILE A 94 -0.79 4.65 -15.74
N SER A 95 -1.77 4.67 -16.66
CA SER A 95 -2.31 3.46 -17.29
C SER A 95 -1.37 2.91 -18.36
N PRO A 96 -1.49 1.63 -18.76
CA PRO A 96 -0.62 1.04 -19.76
C PRO A 96 -0.72 1.71 -21.14
N GLU A 97 -1.88 2.31 -21.45
CA GLU A 97 -2.14 2.94 -22.73
C GLU A 97 -1.58 4.37 -22.79
N GLU A 98 -1.43 5.03 -21.63
CA GLU A 98 -1.05 6.44 -21.50
C GLU A 98 0.43 6.63 -21.14
N TRP A 99 1.21 5.54 -21.00
CA TRP A 99 2.59 5.67 -20.53
C TRP A 99 3.48 6.57 -21.37
N PRO A 100 3.39 6.63 -22.72
CA PRO A 100 4.25 7.50 -23.52
C PRO A 100 4.00 8.97 -23.22
N GLN A 101 2.72 9.37 -23.15
CA GLN A 101 2.33 10.74 -22.81
C GLN A 101 2.70 11.10 -21.37
N GLY A 102 2.52 10.16 -20.43
CA GLY A 102 2.90 10.34 -19.05
C GLY A 102 4.41 10.53 -18.87
N LEU A 103 5.23 9.74 -19.57
CA LEU A 103 6.68 9.91 -19.52
C LEU A 103 7.14 11.18 -20.25
N GLN A 104 6.47 11.60 -21.32
CA GLN A 104 6.76 12.88 -21.95
C GLN A 104 6.48 14.04 -20.98
N ALA A 105 5.31 14.03 -20.32
CA ALA A 105 4.97 15.03 -19.31
C ALA A 105 5.99 15.07 -18.15
N LEU A 106 6.46 13.90 -17.72
CA LEU A 106 7.53 13.77 -16.71
C LEU A 106 8.82 14.46 -17.18
N LEU A 107 9.29 14.18 -18.41
CA LEU A 107 10.51 14.76 -18.97
C LEU A 107 10.40 16.27 -19.19
N ASP A 108 9.20 16.74 -19.51
CA ASP A 108 8.87 18.16 -19.65
C ASP A 108 8.76 18.89 -18.29
N GLY A 109 8.84 18.15 -17.17
CA GLY A 109 8.78 18.71 -15.83
C GLY A 109 7.37 18.93 -15.28
N HIS A 110 6.35 18.38 -15.94
CA HIS A 110 4.96 18.49 -15.53
C HIS A 110 4.60 17.41 -14.49
N PHE A 111 5.12 17.55 -13.28
CA PHE A 111 4.86 16.63 -12.16
C PHE A 111 5.06 17.34 -10.82
N TRP A 112 4.61 16.70 -9.75
CA TRP A 112 4.93 17.08 -8.38
C TRP A 112 5.30 15.84 -7.56
N ILE A 113 6.00 16.05 -6.44
CA ILE A 113 6.38 14.98 -5.53
C ILE A 113 5.39 14.94 -4.37
N GLU A 114 4.79 13.77 -4.18
CA GLU A 114 3.98 13.44 -3.01
C GLU A 114 4.85 12.69 -2.00
N GLU A 115 4.97 13.23 -0.79
CA GLU A 115 5.67 12.55 0.30
C GLU A 115 4.67 11.78 1.16
N ARG A 116 4.99 10.53 1.47
CA ARG A 116 4.20 9.66 2.33
C ARG A 116 5.05 9.13 3.46
N MET A 117 4.54 9.28 4.69
CA MET A 117 5.20 8.73 5.85
C MET A 117 5.29 7.21 5.76
N MET A 118 6.32 6.67 6.37
CA MET A 118 6.48 5.23 6.61
C MET A 118 6.53 4.97 8.11
N ILE A 119 6.30 3.74 8.51
CA ILE A 119 6.48 3.27 9.89
C ILE A 119 7.58 2.23 9.92
N ARG A 120 8.41 2.31 10.97
CA ARG A 120 9.45 1.31 11.29
C ARG A 120 8.89 0.32 12.28
N CYS A 121 9.12 -0.95 12.01
CA CYS A 121 8.77 -2.07 12.86
C CYS A 121 10.05 -2.77 13.33
N THR A 122 10.23 -2.90 14.63
CA THR A 122 11.35 -3.59 15.25
C THR A 122 10.82 -4.71 16.13
N VAL A 123 11.25 -5.93 15.88
CA VAL A 123 10.93 -7.09 16.74
C VAL A 123 12.07 -7.33 17.71
N ARG A 124 11.74 -7.41 18.99
CA ARG A 124 12.67 -7.74 20.07
C ARG A 124 12.29 -9.07 20.73
N ARG A 125 13.28 -9.89 20.96
CA ARG A 125 13.19 -11.17 21.70
C ARG A 125 14.26 -11.19 22.77
N ASP A 126 13.87 -11.41 24.02
CA ASP A 126 14.80 -11.38 25.16
C ASP A 126 15.67 -10.10 25.21
N GLY A 127 15.05 -8.95 24.86
CA GLY A 127 15.70 -7.64 24.81
C GLY A 127 16.59 -7.40 23.58
N VAL A 128 16.78 -8.39 22.70
CA VAL A 128 17.63 -8.29 21.51
C VAL A 128 16.76 -8.06 20.27
N THR A 129 17.16 -7.12 19.42
CA THR A 129 16.51 -6.92 18.10
C THR A 129 16.80 -8.12 17.20
N VAL A 130 15.73 -8.81 16.76
CA VAL A 130 15.84 -9.99 15.89
C VAL A 130 15.51 -9.69 14.44
N VAL A 131 14.67 -8.69 14.18
CA VAL A 131 14.35 -8.23 12.82
C VAL A 131 13.85 -6.79 12.87
N GLU A 132 14.15 -6.06 11.80
CA GLU A 132 13.66 -4.70 11.57
C GLU A 132 13.19 -4.55 10.13
N SER A 133 12.11 -3.80 9.92
CA SER A 133 11.56 -3.52 8.59
C SER A 133 10.82 -2.19 8.59
N GLU A 134 10.55 -1.67 7.39
CA GLU A 134 9.72 -0.48 7.19
C GLU A 134 8.49 -0.82 6.38
N ALA A 135 7.36 -0.21 6.73
CA ALA A 135 6.09 -0.34 6.03
C ALA A 135 5.64 1.00 5.46
N LEU A 136 5.11 0.97 4.24
CA LEU A 136 4.38 2.09 3.65
C LEU A 136 2.89 2.00 4.00
N ASN A 137 2.31 0.79 4.01
CA ASN A 137 0.91 0.58 4.40
C ASN A 137 0.79 0.23 5.88
N ASP A 138 1.21 -0.97 6.26
CA ASP A 138 0.88 -1.52 7.57
C ASP A 138 1.85 -2.58 8.07
N VAL A 139 1.83 -2.73 9.39
CA VAL A 139 2.41 -3.83 10.16
C VAL A 139 1.23 -4.57 10.80
N VAL A 140 1.10 -5.87 10.56
CA VAL A 140 0.01 -6.67 11.08
C VAL A 140 0.55 -7.81 11.92
N ILE A 141 0.10 -7.87 13.18
CA ILE A 141 0.34 -8.98 14.10
C ILE A 141 -0.95 -9.79 14.13
N SER A 142 -0.93 -11.03 13.67
CA SER A 142 -2.14 -11.82 13.54
C SER A 142 -1.92 -13.28 13.90
N ARG A 143 -3.04 -13.99 14.14
CA ARG A 143 -3.02 -15.45 14.22
C ARG A 143 -2.53 -16.07 12.91
N GLY A 144 -1.86 -17.19 13.02
CA GLY A 144 -1.48 -18.01 11.87
C GLY A 144 -2.64 -18.85 11.33
N THR A 145 -2.34 -20.09 10.94
CA THR A 145 -3.32 -21.00 10.29
C THR A 145 -4.43 -21.49 11.18
N ILE A 146 -4.23 -21.55 12.50
CA ILE A 146 -5.22 -22.05 13.45
C ILE A 146 -6.13 -20.91 13.91
N ALA A 147 -7.44 -21.13 13.84
CA ALA A 147 -8.46 -20.14 14.22
C ALA A 147 -8.58 -19.98 15.76
N LYS A 148 -7.49 -19.58 16.42
CA LYS A 148 -7.45 -19.22 17.84
C LYS A 148 -7.10 -17.74 17.97
N LEU A 149 -7.82 -17.04 18.84
CA LEU A 149 -7.52 -15.63 19.12
C LEU A 149 -6.09 -15.47 19.64
N VAL A 150 -5.45 -14.38 19.24
CA VAL A 150 -4.20 -13.93 19.82
C VAL A 150 -4.48 -12.97 20.95
N GLN A 151 -3.60 -12.97 21.95
CA GLN A 151 -3.62 -12.02 23.06
C GLN A 151 -2.42 -11.09 22.91
N LEU A 152 -2.70 -9.79 22.76
CA LEU A 152 -1.72 -8.77 22.45
C LEU A 152 -1.84 -7.64 23.48
N GLU A 153 -0.87 -7.53 24.39
CA GLU A 153 -0.76 -6.37 25.27
C GLU A 153 -0.20 -5.20 24.47
N THR A 154 -0.91 -4.08 24.49
CA THR A 154 -0.57 -2.90 23.69
C THR A 154 -0.29 -1.71 24.58
N TYR A 155 0.85 -1.09 24.36
CA TYR A 155 1.31 0.11 25.02
C TYR A 155 1.45 1.24 24.03
N ILE A 156 1.15 2.46 24.45
CA ILE A 156 1.32 3.68 23.67
C ILE A 156 2.18 4.63 24.49
N ASP A 157 3.30 5.07 23.94
CA ASP A 157 4.28 5.95 24.60
C ASP A 157 4.71 5.43 25.98
N GLY A 158 4.85 4.09 26.10
CA GLY A 158 5.23 3.40 27.33
C GLY A 158 4.09 3.19 28.34
N GLY A 159 2.93 3.76 28.10
CA GLY A 159 1.73 3.55 28.93
C GLY A 159 0.92 2.36 28.42
N TRP A 160 0.48 1.48 29.34
CA TRP A 160 -0.44 0.41 28.98
C TRP A 160 -1.78 0.99 28.49
N ALA A 161 -2.18 0.61 27.26
CA ALA A 161 -3.41 1.06 26.65
C ALA A 161 -4.53 0.03 26.78
N THR A 162 -4.27 -1.21 26.39
CA THR A 162 -5.24 -2.31 26.47
C THR A 162 -4.57 -3.66 26.19
N THR A 163 -5.32 -4.73 26.45
CA THR A 163 -4.99 -6.08 25.98
C THR A 163 -6.06 -6.51 24.97
N TYR A 164 -5.65 -6.73 23.74
CA TYR A 164 -6.53 -7.22 22.68
C TYR A 164 -6.61 -8.74 22.70
N TYR A 165 -7.84 -9.26 22.67
CA TYR A 165 -8.16 -10.64 22.32
C TYR A 165 -8.80 -10.61 20.93
N CYS A 166 -8.07 -10.98 19.87
CA CYS A 166 -8.50 -10.69 18.51
C CYS A 166 -7.92 -11.70 17.50
N ASP A 167 -8.32 -11.58 16.24
CA ASP A 167 -7.68 -12.29 15.12
C ASP A 167 -6.35 -11.64 14.73
N GLY A 168 -6.20 -10.35 15.00
CA GLY A 168 -4.98 -9.59 14.75
C GLY A 168 -5.09 -8.12 15.14
N LEU A 169 -3.96 -7.42 15.06
CA LEU A 169 -3.84 -5.99 15.29
C LEU A 169 -3.08 -5.37 14.12
N ILE A 170 -3.66 -4.35 13.51
CA ILE A 170 -3.08 -3.62 12.39
C ILE A 170 -2.56 -2.29 12.92
N ILE A 171 -1.30 -1.98 12.64
CA ILE A 171 -0.73 -0.66 12.84
C ILE A 171 -0.39 -0.12 11.44
N ALA A 172 -1.11 0.95 11.01
CA ALA A 172 -1.05 1.45 9.66
C ALA A 172 -0.64 2.92 9.56
N THR A 173 -0.12 3.28 8.41
CA THR A 173 0.06 4.68 7.99
C THR A 173 -1.25 5.22 7.39
N PRO A 174 -1.36 6.53 7.09
CA PRO A 174 -2.47 7.05 6.29
C PRO A 174 -2.58 6.39 4.92
N THR A 175 -1.48 6.03 4.28
CA THR A 175 -1.48 5.26 3.03
C THR A 175 -2.17 3.89 3.22
N GLY A 176 -1.82 3.19 4.29
CA GLY A 176 -2.40 1.89 4.64
C GLY A 176 -3.85 1.95 5.12
N SER A 177 -4.37 3.15 5.45
CA SER A 177 -5.78 3.32 5.84
C SER A 177 -6.76 2.87 4.75
N THR A 178 -6.34 2.86 3.49
CA THR A 178 -7.12 2.39 2.34
C THR A 178 -6.82 0.94 1.93
N ALA A 179 -5.98 0.23 2.71
CA ALA A 179 -5.60 -1.17 2.51
C ALA A 179 -6.36 -2.11 3.49
N TYR A 180 -5.66 -2.95 4.23
CA TYR A 180 -6.30 -3.91 5.14
C TYR A 180 -7.08 -3.23 6.27
N ALA A 181 -6.58 -2.10 6.77
CA ALA A 181 -7.29 -1.32 7.79
C ALA A 181 -8.71 -0.92 7.35
N LEU A 182 -8.91 -0.53 6.07
CA LEU A 182 -10.23 -0.22 5.52
C LEU A 182 -11.16 -1.43 5.54
N ALA A 183 -10.67 -2.60 5.16
CA ALA A 183 -11.47 -3.83 5.09
C ALA A 183 -12.04 -4.27 6.45
N VAL A 184 -11.41 -3.85 7.56
CA VAL A 184 -11.84 -4.16 8.92
C VAL A 184 -12.49 -2.97 9.63
N GLY A 185 -12.89 -1.93 8.87
CA GLY A 185 -13.66 -0.80 9.39
C GLY A 185 -12.82 0.34 9.97
N GLY A 186 -11.54 0.40 9.66
CA GLY A 186 -10.67 1.54 9.97
C GLY A 186 -11.10 2.81 9.23
N PRO A 187 -10.80 4.01 9.78
CA PRO A 187 -11.08 5.28 9.12
C PRO A 187 -10.18 5.49 7.90
N ILE A 188 -10.70 6.17 6.90
CA ILE A 188 -9.93 6.61 5.74
C ILE A 188 -9.19 7.89 6.11
N LEU A 189 -7.86 7.87 5.93
CA LEU A 189 -7.00 9.01 6.15
C LEU A 189 -6.40 9.49 4.83
N PRO A 190 -6.47 10.79 4.52
CA PRO A 190 -5.73 11.36 3.40
C PRO A 190 -4.21 11.05 3.50
N PRO A 191 -3.56 10.69 2.40
CA PRO A 191 -2.17 10.19 2.41
C PRO A 191 -1.12 11.22 2.85
N GLU A 192 -1.45 12.51 2.81
CA GLU A 192 -0.61 13.61 3.28
C GLU A 192 -0.59 13.77 4.80
N LEU A 193 -1.50 13.11 5.52
CA LEU A 193 -1.50 13.15 6.98
C LEU A 193 -0.30 12.37 7.55
N LYS A 194 0.07 12.74 8.77
CA LYS A 194 1.17 12.11 9.51
C LYS A 194 0.64 11.53 10.82
N ASN A 195 -0.05 10.42 10.70
CA ASN A 195 -0.71 9.73 11.81
C ASN A 195 -0.38 8.24 11.79
N ILE A 196 -0.44 7.60 12.95
CA ILE A 196 -0.39 6.16 13.09
C ILE A 196 -1.80 5.68 13.44
N LEU A 197 -2.29 4.71 12.69
CA LEU A 197 -3.61 4.12 12.88
C LEU A 197 -3.46 2.75 13.53
N VAL A 198 -4.18 2.49 14.60
CA VAL A 198 -4.24 1.18 15.28
C VAL A 198 -5.64 0.62 15.13
N VAL A 199 -5.76 -0.55 14.48
CA VAL A 199 -7.06 -1.17 14.17
C VAL A 199 -7.05 -2.63 14.60
N PRO A 200 -7.89 -3.04 15.56
CA PRO A 200 -8.05 -4.44 15.90
C PRO A 200 -8.87 -5.18 14.82
N VAL A 201 -8.51 -6.44 14.58
CA VAL A 201 -9.21 -7.35 13.65
C VAL A 201 -10.06 -8.31 14.48
N ALA A 202 -11.38 -8.26 14.31
CA ALA A 202 -12.34 -9.10 15.02
C ALA A 202 -12.07 -9.19 16.55
N PRO A 203 -12.00 -8.07 17.27
CA PRO A 203 -11.73 -8.07 18.71
C PRO A 203 -12.87 -8.74 19.48
N HIS A 204 -12.52 -9.50 20.52
CA HIS A 204 -13.46 -10.17 21.41
C HIS A 204 -13.26 -9.69 22.84
N LEU A 205 -14.33 -9.19 23.48
CA LEU A 205 -14.32 -8.67 24.85
C LEU A 205 -13.18 -7.68 25.17
N SER A 206 -12.73 -6.94 24.16
CA SER A 206 -11.69 -5.92 24.26
C SER A 206 -12.10 -4.65 23.49
N MET A 207 -11.25 -3.61 23.50
CA MET A 207 -11.52 -2.37 22.76
C MET A 207 -11.68 -2.68 21.26
N ASP A 208 -12.83 -2.27 20.70
CA ASP A 208 -13.19 -2.54 19.29
C ASP A 208 -13.03 -1.31 18.37
N ARG A 209 -12.65 -0.16 18.95
CA ARG A 209 -12.53 1.09 18.18
C ARG A 209 -11.13 1.30 17.63
N PRO A 210 -10.99 1.65 16.35
CA PRO A 210 -9.74 2.14 15.81
C PRO A 210 -9.27 3.39 16.54
N MET A 211 -7.95 3.50 16.73
CA MET A 211 -7.31 4.69 17.28
C MET A 211 -6.46 5.38 16.23
N VAL A 212 -6.54 6.70 16.18
CA VAL A 212 -5.65 7.55 15.36
C VAL A 212 -4.69 8.26 16.30
N LEU A 213 -3.42 7.97 16.16
CA LEU A 213 -2.35 8.51 16.99
C LEU A 213 -1.55 9.57 16.20
N SER A 214 -0.84 10.44 16.92
CA SER A 214 0.08 11.39 16.30
C SER A 214 1.29 10.66 15.68
N GLN A 215 1.99 11.31 14.75
CA GLN A 215 3.22 10.80 14.15
C GLN A 215 4.30 10.43 15.18
N GLY A 216 4.38 11.19 16.29
CA GLY A 216 5.39 11.00 17.32
C GLY A 216 5.07 9.83 18.28
N ALA A 217 3.91 9.21 18.18
CA ALA A 217 3.54 8.10 19.05
C ALA A 217 4.37 6.85 18.75
N MET A 218 4.71 6.11 19.81
CA MET A 218 5.31 4.79 19.75
C MET A 218 4.30 3.75 20.21
N VAL A 219 4.04 2.77 19.36
CA VAL A 219 3.18 1.62 19.69
C VAL A 219 4.05 0.42 19.97
N GLU A 220 3.90 -0.17 21.15
CA GLU A 220 4.56 -1.42 21.53
C GLU A 220 3.50 -2.50 21.74
N VAL A 221 3.71 -3.66 21.13
CA VAL A 221 2.81 -4.82 21.23
C VAL A 221 3.59 -6.01 21.74
N ILE A 222 3.15 -6.57 22.86
CA ILE A 222 3.75 -7.76 23.44
C ILE A 222 2.82 -8.95 23.16
N VAL A 223 3.37 -10.00 22.58
CA VAL A 223 2.66 -11.26 22.36
C VAL A 223 2.57 -11.99 23.69
N VAL A 224 1.37 -12.03 24.28
CA VAL A 224 1.13 -12.84 25.47
C VAL A 224 1.06 -14.30 25.07
N ALA A 225 1.57 -15.19 25.91
CA ALA A 225 1.62 -16.62 25.64
C ALA A 225 0.27 -17.14 25.17
N PRO A 226 0.12 -17.56 23.93
CA PRO A 226 -1.10 -18.19 23.50
C PRO A 226 -1.19 -19.56 24.19
N HIS A 227 -2.42 -20.06 24.40
CA HIS A 227 -2.60 -21.47 24.75
C HIS A 227 -1.80 -22.33 23.75
N ALA A 228 -1.11 -23.34 24.21
CA ALA A 228 -0.02 -24.13 23.62
C ALA A 228 0.00 -24.49 22.10
N ALA A 229 -0.84 -23.90 21.28
CA ALA A 229 -0.95 -24.18 19.82
C ALA A 229 -1.34 -22.97 18.95
N ALA A 230 -1.36 -21.73 19.45
CA ALA A 230 -1.65 -20.58 18.61
C ALA A 230 -0.36 -20.06 17.99
N GLU A 231 -0.25 -20.12 16.67
CA GLU A 231 0.80 -19.49 15.90
C GLU A 231 0.47 -17.99 15.76
N VAL A 232 1.45 -17.13 16.03
CA VAL A 232 1.36 -15.68 15.79
C VAL A 232 2.36 -15.30 14.73
N VAL A 233 1.89 -14.55 13.74
CA VAL A 233 2.73 -14.10 12.62
C VAL A 233 2.73 -12.58 12.54
N LEU A 234 3.85 -12.05 12.09
CA LEU A 234 4.04 -10.63 11.79
C LEU A 234 4.22 -10.46 10.30
N THR A 235 3.41 -9.62 9.69
CA THR A 235 3.54 -9.23 8.29
C THR A 235 3.78 -7.73 8.17
N VAL A 236 4.47 -7.32 7.09
CA VAL A 236 4.77 -5.93 6.76
C VAL A 236 4.39 -5.73 5.30
N ASP A 237 3.49 -4.79 5.01
CA ASP A 237 2.95 -4.55 3.66
C ASP A 237 2.47 -5.85 2.98
N GLY A 238 1.86 -6.76 3.76
CA GLY A 238 1.35 -8.04 3.30
C GLY A 238 2.41 -9.14 3.10
N GLU A 239 3.69 -8.91 3.41
CA GLU A 239 4.75 -9.91 3.34
C GLU A 239 5.07 -10.45 4.74
N LEU A 240 5.21 -11.78 4.85
CA LEU A 240 5.58 -12.43 6.12
C LEU A 240 6.99 -11.97 6.52
N LEU A 241 7.11 -11.35 7.69
CA LEU A 241 8.37 -10.90 8.24
C LEU A 241 8.92 -11.90 9.27
N ALA A 242 8.09 -12.37 10.19
CA ALA A 242 8.51 -13.25 11.28
C ALA A 242 7.36 -14.10 11.84
N SER A 243 7.70 -15.28 12.35
CA SER A 243 6.86 -16.02 13.32
C SER A 243 7.20 -15.55 14.72
N MET A 244 6.18 -15.18 15.47
CA MET A 244 6.29 -14.57 16.80
C MET A 244 6.20 -15.62 17.90
N LYS A 245 6.94 -15.42 18.97
CA LYS A 245 6.91 -16.23 20.18
C LYS A 245 6.24 -15.45 21.32
N ALA A 246 5.86 -16.17 22.35
CA ALA A 246 5.46 -15.55 23.63
C ALA A 246 6.56 -14.60 24.13
N SER A 247 6.13 -13.46 24.67
CA SER A 247 6.98 -12.37 25.16
C SER A 247 7.80 -11.63 24.10
N ASP A 248 7.68 -11.98 22.81
CA ASP A 248 8.23 -11.12 21.75
C ASP A 248 7.55 -9.74 21.79
N GLN A 249 8.34 -8.70 21.62
CA GLN A 249 7.90 -7.32 21.53
C GLN A 249 7.98 -6.83 20.09
N VAL A 250 6.94 -6.16 19.62
CA VAL A 250 6.92 -5.45 18.35
C VAL A 250 6.81 -3.97 18.65
N VAL A 251 7.85 -3.21 18.33
CA VAL A 251 7.87 -1.75 18.53
C VAL A 251 7.66 -1.09 17.18
N ILE A 252 6.64 -0.26 17.08
CA ILE A 252 6.28 0.45 15.84
C ILE A 252 6.28 1.96 16.12
N ALA A 253 6.97 2.71 15.29
CA ALA A 253 7.02 4.17 15.33
C ALA A 253 7.13 4.74 13.91
N ALA A 254 6.96 6.05 13.75
CA ALA A 254 7.26 6.70 12.47
C ALA A 254 8.71 6.42 12.07
N SER A 255 8.91 6.14 10.78
CA SER A 255 10.26 6.01 10.22
C SER A 255 10.84 7.39 9.89
N ASP A 256 12.18 7.47 9.90
CA ASP A 256 12.91 8.61 9.33
C ASP A 256 12.86 8.61 7.79
N SER A 257 12.62 7.43 7.19
CA SER A 257 12.44 7.30 5.75
C SER A 257 11.06 7.82 5.33
N VAL A 258 11.04 8.54 4.21
CA VAL A 258 9.83 9.04 3.56
C VAL A 258 9.77 8.48 2.15
N SER A 259 8.66 7.86 1.79
CA SER A 259 8.45 7.41 0.42
C SER A 259 7.97 8.57 -0.45
N ARG A 260 8.62 8.77 -1.59
CA ARG A 260 8.34 9.84 -2.54
C ARG A 260 7.72 9.29 -3.81
N PHE A 261 6.56 9.82 -4.17
CA PHE A 261 5.83 9.42 -5.38
C PHE A 261 5.81 10.58 -6.37
N VAL A 262 6.17 10.30 -7.62
CA VAL A 262 5.92 11.23 -8.71
C VAL A 262 4.43 11.18 -9.07
N ARG A 263 3.79 12.36 -9.13
CA ARG A 263 2.40 12.53 -9.50
C ARG A 263 2.28 13.46 -10.70
N LEU A 264 1.52 12.99 -11.69
CA LEU A 264 1.16 13.75 -12.90
C LEU A 264 -0.24 14.33 -12.78
N ARG A 265 -1.10 13.67 -12.00
CA ARG A 265 -2.48 14.09 -11.72
C ARG A 265 -2.53 15.25 -10.74
N GLU A 266 -3.66 15.94 -10.72
CA GLU A 266 -3.95 17.02 -9.76
C GLU A 266 -3.90 16.51 -8.31
N ARG A 267 -3.64 17.44 -7.36
CA ARG A 267 -3.52 17.11 -5.91
C ARG A 267 -4.79 16.51 -5.29
N ASN A 268 -5.95 16.73 -5.90
CA ASN A 268 -7.24 16.20 -5.44
C ASN A 268 -7.53 14.77 -5.93
N TYR A 269 -6.59 14.12 -6.62
CA TYR A 269 -6.79 12.79 -7.22
C TYR A 269 -7.23 11.73 -6.20
N PHE A 270 -6.79 11.84 -4.93
CA PHE A 270 -7.08 10.87 -3.89
C PHE A 270 -8.58 10.71 -3.67
N TYR A 271 -9.30 11.81 -3.51
CA TYR A 271 -10.74 11.79 -3.25
C TYR A 271 -11.54 11.27 -4.45
N ARG A 272 -11.13 11.62 -5.67
CA ARG A 272 -11.74 11.09 -6.91
C ARG A 272 -11.54 9.57 -6.98
N SER A 273 -10.30 9.09 -6.80
CA SER A 273 -9.99 7.65 -6.82
C SER A 273 -10.70 6.88 -5.72
N LEU A 274 -10.93 7.51 -4.57
CA LEU A 274 -11.64 6.91 -3.44
C LEU A 274 -13.12 6.67 -3.79
N LEU A 275 -13.80 7.69 -4.32
CA LEU A 275 -15.21 7.60 -4.71
C LEU A 275 -15.41 6.53 -5.78
N ASP A 276 -14.58 6.52 -6.83
CA ASP A 276 -14.66 5.53 -7.92
C ASP A 276 -14.54 4.08 -7.44
N ARG A 277 -13.95 3.86 -6.28
CA ARG A 277 -13.70 2.52 -5.72
C ARG A 277 -14.68 2.11 -4.66
N LEU A 278 -15.14 3.05 -3.85
CA LEU A 278 -16.08 2.79 -2.76
C LEU A 278 -17.53 2.83 -3.22
N GLU A 279 -17.82 3.51 -4.35
CA GLU A 279 -19.15 3.42 -4.94
C GLU A 279 -19.41 1.97 -5.36
N PRO A 280 -20.48 1.35 -4.84
CA PRO A 280 -20.86 0.02 -5.30
C PRO A 280 -21.09 0.11 -6.81
N ARG A 281 -20.35 -0.65 -7.61
CA ARG A 281 -20.68 -0.85 -9.02
C ARG A 281 -22.01 -1.60 -9.05
N VAL A 282 -23.12 -0.86 -8.93
CA VAL A 282 -24.45 -1.42 -9.14
C VAL A 282 -24.45 -1.88 -10.59
N PRO A 283 -24.56 -3.19 -10.88
CA PRO A 283 -24.75 -3.62 -12.25
C PRO A 283 -25.98 -2.89 -12.75
N SER A 284 -25.86 -2.13 -13.84
CA SER A 284 -27.03 -1.52 -14.50
C SER A 284 -28.03 -2.64 -14.66
N ARG A 285 -29.17 -2.58 -13.94
CA ARG A 285 -30.26 -3.54 -14.11
C ARG A 285 -30.54 -3.57 -15.60
N PRO A 286 -30.54 -4.76 -16.26
CA PRO A 286 -30.96 -4.85 -17.64
C PRO A 286 -32.35 -4.19 -17.69
N GLY A 287 -32.51 -3.20 -18.56
CA GLY A 287 -33.68 -2.36 -18.64
C GLY A 287 -34.93 -3.23 -18.63
N ARG A 288 -35.85 -2.95 -17.71
CA ARG A 288 -37.20 -3.46 -17.76
C ARG A 288 -37.74 -3.02 -19.11
N ASN A 289 -37.83 -3.93 -20.07
CA ASN A 289 -38.51 -3.69 -21.33
C ASN A 289 -39.82 -2.99 -21.02
N GLN A 290 -39.98 -1.81 -21.58
CA GLN A 290 -41.26 -1.14 -21.61
C GLN A 290 -42.24 -2.12 -22.23
N VAL A 291 -43.11 -2.68 -21.40
CA VAL A 291 -44.28 -3.43 -21.88
C VAL A 291 -45.08 -2.45 -22.70
N GLY A 292 -45.12 -2.68 -24.01
CA GLY A 292 -45.72 -1.84 -24.98
C GLY A 292 -47.19 -1.51 -24.61
N ASN A 293 -47.48 -0.23 -24.60
CA ASN A 293 -48.86 0.26 -24.77
C ASN A 293 -49.37 -0.21 -26.13
N LYS A 294 -50.22 -1.22 -26.13
CA LYS A 294 -51.08 -1.48 -27.29
C LYS A 294 -52.09 -0.36 -27.41
N PRO A 295 -52.27 0.25 -28.60
CA PRO A 295 -53.38 1.17 -28.81
C PRO A 295 -54.70 0.38 -28.82
N GLU A 296 -55.63 0.81 -27.99
CA GLU A 296 -57.01 0.35 -28.06
C GLU A 296 -57.59 0.77 -29.41
N SER A 297 -57.89 -0.21 -30.24
CA SER A 297 -58.66 -0.04 -31.45
C SER A 297 -60.14 0.18 -31.08
N GLY A 298 -60.62 1.41 -31.31
CA GLY A 298 -62.02 1.69 -31.24
C GLY A 298 -62.86 0.80 -32.17
N GLN A 299 -63.91 0.18 -31.63
CA GLN A 299 -65.00 -0.34 -32.39
C GLN A 299 -66.25 0.43 -32.00
N ASN A 300 -66.69 1.24 -32.93
CA ASN A 300 -68.08 1.69 -33.00
C ASN A 300 -68.99 0.52 -33.25
N LEU A 301 -70.09 0.42 -32.55
CA LEU A 301 -71.24 -0.38 -32.87
C LEU A 301 -72.52 0.47 -32.68
N PRO A 302 -73.54 0.12 -33.42
CA PRO A 302 -74.60 1.04 -33.93
C PRO A 302 -75.60 1.49 -32.92
#